data_b54e1671eee9e6a46c332261e9ebd6af
#
_entry.id   b54e1671eee9e6a46c332261e9ebd6af
#
_cell.length_a   1.000
_cell.length_b   1.000
_cell.length_c   1.000
_cell.angle_alpha   90.00
_cell.angle_beta   90.00
_cell.angle_gamma   90.00
#
_symmetry.space_group_name_H-M   'P 1'
#
loop_
_entity.id
_entity.type
_entity.pdbx_description
1 polymer ?
#
loop_
_entity_poly.entity_id
_entity_poly.type
_entity_poly.pdbx_seq_one_letter_code
_entity_poly.pdbx_strand_id
1 'polypeptide(L)'
;MSSTTFPPVYDELVDVLAEDVAPERLLKFRLSPHKQKQLDGLLVKNRDGTLDPAEAAELEAYAQFEHVVRMLKARVRKRFSKRFTGLVTMGL
;
A
#
# COMPACT_ATOMS: atom_id res chain seq x y z
N MET A 1 -26.08 -2.86 -0.48
CA MET A 1 -25.55 -2.99 -0.69
C MET A 1 -24.48 -2.50 -0.63
N SER A 2 -23.73 -2.58 -0.31
CA SER A 2 -22.76 -2.07 -0.16
C SER A 2 -22.06 -1.92 -1.11
N SER A 3 -21.80 -1.11 -1.51
CA SER A 3 -21.14 -0.95 -2.45
C SER A 3 -19.87 -0.49 -2.24
N THR A 4 -19.23 -0.77 -1.27
CA THR A 4 -17.92 -0.34 -1.06
C THR A 4 -17.03 -1.23 -1.82
N THR A 5 -16.70 -0.87 -2.99
CA THR A 5 -15.81 -1.65 -3.82
C THR A 5 -14.51 -0.89 -3.91
N PHE A 6 -13.44 -1.47 -3.44
CA PHE A 6 -12.12 -0.88 -3.60
C PHE A 6 -11.60 -1.11 -5.02
N PRO A 7 -10.77 -0.21 -5.53
CA PRO A 7 -10.10 -0.47 -6.81
C PRO A 7 -9.31 -1.77 -6.78
N PRO A 8 -9.13 -2.43 -7.92
CA PRO A 8 -8.43 -3.72 -7.96
C PRO A 8 -7.03 -3.71 -7.36
N VAL A 9 -6.38 -2.55 -7.35
CA VAL A 9 -5.04 -2.47 -6.78
C VAL A 9 -5.03 -2.84 -5.29
N TYR A 10 -6.17 -2.72 -4.61
CA TYR A 10 -6.27 -3.04 -3.20
C TYR A 10 -6.45 -4.54 -2.93
N ASP A 11 -6.75 -5.33 -3.95
CA ASP A 11 -7.09 -6.74 -3.75
C ASP A 11 -6.00 -7.49 -2.99
N GLU A 12 -4.75 -7.29 -3.38
CA GLU A 12 -3.64 -7.99 -2.73
C GLU A 12 -3.47 -7.57 -1.28
N LEU A 13 -3.67 -6.28 -1.01
CA LEU A 13 -3.58 -5.80 0.35
C LEU A 13 -4.73 -6.34 1.21
N VAL A 14 -5.93 -6.35 0.65
CA VAL A 14 -7.10 -6.86 1.36
C VAL A 14 -6.88 -8.34 1.69
N ASP A 15 -6.35 -9.11 0.74
CA ASP A 15 -6.08 -10.54 0.97
C ASP A 15 -5.10 -10.72 2.13
N VAL A 16 -4.05 -9.93 2.15
CA VAL A 16 -3.05 -10.01 3.21
C VAL A 16 -3.68 -9.68 4.56
N LEU A 17 -4.50 -8.63 4.61
CA LEU A 17 -5.14 -8.23 5.86
C LEU A 17 -6.14 -9.28 6.34
N ALA A 18 -6.82 -9.94 5.40
CA ALA A 18 -7.80 -10.94 5.74
C ALA A 18 -7.17 -12.21 6.31
N GLU A 19 -5.88 -12.41 6.08
CA GLU A 19 -5.18 -13.58 6.57
C GLU A 19 -4.67 -13.43 7.99
N ASP A 20 -4.99 -12.33 8.65
CA ASP A 20 -4.53 -12.10 10.02
C ASP A 20 -3.01 -12.20 10.12
N VAL A 21 -2.36 -11.40 9.31
CA VAL A 21 -0.92 -11.48 9.11
C VAL A 21 -0.14 -10.78 10.21
N ALA A 22 1.01 -11.32 10.55
CA ALA A 22 1.92 -10.69 11.51
C ALA A 22 2.36 -9.31 11.00
N PRO A 23 2.59 -8.36 11.91
CA PRO A 23 3.00 -7.01 11.51
C PRO A 23 4.23 -6.98 10.62
N GLU A 24 5.15 -7.92 10.81
CA GLU A 24 6.36 -7.98 9.98
C GLU A 24 6.03 -8.21 8.52
N ARG A 25 5.01 -9.01 8.25
CA ARG A 25 4.61 -9.25 6.87
C ARG A 25 3.99 -8.01 6.25
N LEU A 26 3.27 -7.21 7.03
CA LEU A 26 2.74 -5.95 6.53
C LEU A 26 3.85 -4.99 6.16
N LEU A 27 4.92 -4.95 6.95
CA LEU A 27 6.04 -4.07 6.64
C LEU A 27 6.76 -4.49 5.36
N LYS A 28 6.68 -5.77 5.01
CA LYS A 28 7.30 -6.27 3.79
C LYS A 28 6.35 -6.31 2.61
N PHE A 29 5.12 -5.88 2.80
CA PHE A 29 4.14 -5.93 1.74
C PHE A 29 4.58 -5.10 0.54
N ARG A 30 4.47 -5.68 -0.65
CA ARG A 30 4.75 -5.01 -1.91
C ARG A 30 3.76 -5.51 -2.94
N LEU A 31 3.55 -4.69 -3.96
CA LEU A 31 2.74 -5.12 -5.08
C LEU A 31 3.39 -6.31 -5.77
N SER A 32 2.56 -7.20 -6.31
CA SER A 32 3.07 -8.30 -7.13
C SER A 32 3.78 -7.74 -8.34
N PRO A 33 4.68 -8.50 -8.96
CA PRO A 33 5.37 -8.05 -10.18
C PRO A 33 4.40 -7.65 -11.28
N HIS A 34 3.28 -8.36 -11.41
CA HIS A 34 2.27 -8.04 -12.40
C HIS A 34 1.68 -6.65 -12.19
N LYS A 35 1.27 -6.36 -10.95
CA LYS A 35 0.71 -5.05 -10.61
C LYS A 35 1.74 -3.95 -10.74
N GLN A 36 2.98 -4.23 -10.34
CA GLN A 36 4.05 -3.25 -10.46
C GLN A 36 4.30 -2.90 -11.92
N LYS A 37 4.25 -3.90 -12.79
CA LYS A 37 4.45 -3.68 -14.21
C LYS A 37 3.33 -2.81 -14.80
N GLN A 38 2.09 -3.04 -14.37
CA GLN A 38 0.98 -2.23 -14.80
C GLN A 38 1.17 -0.78 -14.38
N LEU A 39 1.58 -0.56 -13.14
CA LEU A 39 1.83 0.78 -12.63
C LEU A 39 2.94 1.46 -13.43
N ASP A 40 4.03 0.74 -13.69
CA ASP A 40 5.14 1.29 -14.46
C ASP A 40 4.69 1.76 -15.83
N GLY A 41 3.82 0.98 -16.48
CA GLY A 41 3.28 1.36 -17.78
C GLY A 41 2.45 2.63 -17.70
N LEU A 42 1.64 2.76 -16.66
CA LEU A 42 0.82 3.96 -16.47
C LEU A 42 1.69 5.19 -16.20
N LEU A 43 2.77 5.02 -15.46
CA LEU A 43 3.69 6.11 -15.17
C LEU A 43 4.38 6.61 -16.45
N VAL A 44 4.75 5.67 -17.33
CA VAL A 44 5.34 6.06 -18.62
C VAL A 44 4.34 6.86 -19.44
N LYS A 45 3.09 6.38 -19.52
CA LYS A 45 2.06 7.09 -20.27
C LYS A 45 1.76 8.46 -19.68
N ASN A 46 1.79 8.55 -18.35
CA ASN A 46 1.57 9.83 -17.69
C ASN A 46 2.67 10.83 -18.05
N ARG A 47 3.91 10.36 -18.05
CA ARG A 47 5.04 11.23 -18.41
C ARG A 47 4.93 11.69 -19.84
N ASP A 48 4.47 10.81 -20.72
CA ASP A 48 4.33 11.13 -22.15
C ASP A 48 3.06 11.88 -22.48
N GLY A 49 2.16 12.06 -21.52
CA GLY A 49 0.92 12.76 -21.74
C GLY A 49 -0.09 11.97 -22.56
N THR A 50 -0.01 10.64 -22.53
CA THR A 50 -0.86 9.78 -23.35
C THR A 50 -1.87 8.97 -22.56
N LEU A 51 -2.11 9.30 -21.28
CA LEU A 51 -3.12 8.62 -20.51
C LEU A 51 -4.51 8.96 -21.01
N ASP A 52 -5.37 7.94 -21.18
CA ASP A 52 -6.77 8.22 -21.39
C ASP A 52 -7.46 8.37 -20.01
N PRO A 53 -8.73 8.82 -19.97
CA PRO A 53 -9.39 9.05 -18.68
C PRO A 53 -9.46 7.82 -17.79
N ALA A 54 -9.65 6.64 -18.36
CA ALA A 54 -9.71 5.42 -17.57
C ALA A 54 -8.33 5.10 -16.95
N GLU A 55 -7.29 5.29 -17.73
CA GLU A 55 -5.93 5.08 -17.25
C GLU A 55 -5.53 6.10 -16.19
N ALA A 56 -5.98 7.34 -16.35
CA ALA A 56 -5.73 8.37 -15.37
C ALA A 56 -6.38 8.03 -14.04
N ALA A 57 -7.61 7.52 -14.08
CA ALA A 57 -8.31 7.09 -12.87
C ALA A 57 -7.61 5.92 -12.21
N GLU A 58 -7.09 5.00 -13.02
CA GLU A 58 -6.35 3.85 -12.51
C GLU A 58 -5.06 4.29 -11.83
N LEU A 59 -4.34 5.21 -12.44
CA LEU A 59 -3.10 5.74 -11.87
C LEU A 59 -3.39 6.43 -10.53
N GLU A 60 -4.48 7.18 -10.47
CA GLU A 60 -4.86 7.84 -9.23
C GLU A 60 -5.18 6.81 -8.14
N ALA A 61 -5.82 5.70 -8.51
CA ALA A 61 -6.09 4.63 -7.55
C ALA A 61 -4.81 4.04 -7.00
N TYR A 62 -3.79 3.87 -7.85
CA TYR A 62 -2.48 3.41 -7.38
C TYR A 62 -1.84 4.40 -6.41
N ALA A 63 -1.96 5.69 -6.70
CA ALA A 63 -1.39 6.72 -5.83
C ALA A 63 -2.05 6.70 -4.46
N GLN A 64 -3.36 6.57 -4.42
CA GLN A 64 -4.09 6.47 -3.17
C GLN A 64 -3.72 5.20 -2.42
N PHE A 65 -3.60 4.11 -3.13
CA PHE A 65 -3.19 2.83 -2.55
C PHE A 65 -1.81 2.94 -1.89
N GLU A 66 -0.85 3.54 -2.57
CA GLU A 66 0.48 3.74 -2.01
C GLU A 66 0.43 4.56 -0.74
N HIS A 67 -0.40 5.58 -0.74
CA HIS A 67 -0.56 6.42 0.44
C HIS A 67 -1.09 5.61 1.63
N VAL A 68 -2.12 4.80 1.38
CA VAL A 68 -2.72 3.96 2.43
C VAL A 68 -1.70 2.96 2.96
N VAL A 69 -0.97 2.30 2.06
CA VAL A 69 0.04 1.33 2.47
C VAL A 69 1.14 1.99 3.29
N ARG A 70 1.56 3.17 2.86
CA ARG A 70 2.60 3.91 3.57
C ARG A 70 2.14 4.28 4.98
N MET A 71 0.89 4.73 5.10
CA MET A 71 0.33 5.05 6.40
C MET A 71 0.20 3.82 7.29
N LEU A 72 -0.23 2.71 6.70
CA LEU A 72 -0.35 1.46 7.43
C LEU A 72 1.00 1.00 7.95
N LYS A 73 2.01 1.02 7.10
CA LYS A 73 3.36 0.64 7.50
C LYS A 73 3.91 1.57 8.57
N ALA A 74 3.61 2.86 8.47
CA ALA A 74 4.06 3.82 9.47
C ALA A 74 3.43 3.52 10.83
N ARG A 75 2.17 3.14 10.85
CA ARG A 75 1.51 2.80 12.10
C ARG A 75 2.08 1.53 12.73
N VAL A 76 2.37 0.54 11.89
CA VAL A 76 2.98 -0.68 12.39
C VAL A 76 4.35 -0.37 12.98
N ARG A 77 5.17 0.42 12.28
CA ARG A 77 6.49 0.82 12.79
C ARG A 77 6.36 1.59 14.09
N LYS A 78 5.38 2.46 14.19
CA LYS A 78 5.18 3.24 15.39
C LYS A 78 4.89 2.35 16.59
N ARG A 79 4.07 1.32 16.39
CA ARG A 79 3.77 0.39 17.47
C ARG A 79 5.00 -0.38 17.92
N PHE A 80 5.79 -0.83 16.97
CA PHE A 80 7.04 -1.49 17.29
C PHE A 80 8.01 -0.56 17.98
N SER A 81 8.16 0.65 17.48
CA SER A 81 9.04 1.64 18.07
C SER A 81 8.65 1.96 19.49
N LYS A 82 7.37 2.04 19.78
CA LYS A 82 6.92 2.31 21.13
C LYS A 82 7.35 1.22 22.08
N ARG A 83 7.24 -0.05 21.65
CA ARG A 83 7.70 -1.16 22.48
C ARG A 83 9.19 -1.07 22.75
N PHE A 84 9.95 -0.86 21.70
CA PHE A 84 11.40 -0.76 21.81
C PHE A 84 11.81 0.45 22.61
N THR A 85 11.20 1.58 22.31
CA THR A 85 11.53 2.82 23.01
C THR A 85 11.26 2.68 24.49
N GLY A 86 10.15 2.03 24.84
CA GLY A 86 9.84 1.81 26.24
C GLY A 86 10.93 0.99 26.93
N LEU A 87 11.39 -0.05 26.27
CA LEU A 87 12.45 -0.88 26.83
C LEU A 87 13.77 -0.11 26.97
N VAL A 88 14.11 0.62 25.92
CA VAL A 88 15.36 1.38 25.91
C VAL A 88 15.32 2.49 26.94
N THR A 89 14.21 3.19 27.01
CA THR A 89 14.08 4.27 27.97
C THR A 89 14.20 3.77 29.39
N MET A 90 13.65 2.61 29.65
CA MET A 90 13.75 2.01 30.98
C MET A 90 15.15 1.54 31.27
N GLY A 91 15.92 1.23 30.23
CA GLY A 91 17.30 0.83 30.40
C GLY A 91 18.25 1.97 30.58
N LEU A 92 17.77 3.16 30.34
CA LEU A 92 18.58 4.33 30.53
C LEU A 92 18.42 4.85 31.94
#